data_40254acefedbbce85c60558188a97d50
#
_entry.id   40254acefedbbce85c60558188a97d50
#
_cell.length_a   1.000
_cell.length_b   1.000
_cell.length_c   1.000
_cell.angle_alpha   90.00
_cell.angle_beta   90.00
_cell.angle_gamma   90.00
#
_symmetry.space_group_name_H-M   'P 1'
#
loop_
_entity.id
_entity.type
_entity.pdbx_description
1 polymer ?
#
loop_
_entity_poly.entity_id
_entity_poly.type
_entity_poly.pdbx_seq_one_letter_code
_entity_poly.pdbx_strand_id
1 'polypeptide(L)'
;MELAMIGLGKMGGNMRERLRRGGHTVVGYDRNQEISDATDLADMVGKLQQSRKVVWVMVPEKAVDSVIAELKPLLSAGDIVIDGGNSKWTHDVRHAEELGKSGITFLDCGVSGGIWGLDNGYGLMVGGT
;
A
#
# COMPACT_ATOMS: atom_id res chain seq x y z
N MET A 1 -6.09 9.97 9.79
CA MET A 1 -5.30 8.74 9.64
C MET A 1 -4.15 9.00 8.69
N GLU A 2 -3.02 8.39 8.91
CA GLU A 2 -1.85 8.51 8.05
C GLU A 2 -1.51 7.16 7.45
N LEU A 3 -1.20 7.14 6.14
CA LEU A 3 -0.76 5.91 5.48
C LEU A 3 0.15 6.22 4.30
N ALA A 4 0.88 5.22 3.84
CA ALA A 4 1.66 5.28 2.61
C ALA A 4 0.94 4.53 1.50
N MET A 5 1.06 5.03 0.27
CA MET A 5 0.50 4.43 -0.92
C MET A 5 1.62 4.16 -1.92
N ILE A 6 1.86 2.90 -2.25
CA ILE A 6 2.85 2.52 -3.24
C ILE A 6 2.16 2.20 -4.55
N GLY A 7 2.58 2.86 -5.62
CA GLY A 7 1.96 2.75 -6.93
C GLY A 7 0.88 3.81 -7.10
N LEU A 8 1.17 4.82 -7.90
CA LEU A 8 0.32 5.99 -8.09
C LEU A 8 -0.21 6.07 -9.53
N GLY A 9 -0.49 4.92 -10.13
CA GLY A 9 -1.22 4.83 -11.39
C GLY A 9 -2.65 5.34 -11.22
N LYS A 10 -3.52 5.10 -12.20
CA LYS A 10 -4.89 5.64 -12.14
C LYS A 10 -5.60 5.32 -10.84
N MET A 11 -5.55 4.05 -10.41
CA MET A 11 -6.27 3.62 -9.21
C MET A 11 -5.60 4.14 -7.94
N GLY A 12 -4.30 3.88 -7.77
CA GLY A 12 -3.55 4.31 -6.59
C GLY A 12 -3.52 5.83 -6.44
N GLY A 13 -3.29 6.54 -7.54
CA GLY A 13 -3.29 8.00 -7.55
C GLY A 13 -4.66 8.58 -7.19
N ASN A 14 -5.73 8.00 -7.72
CA ASN A 14 -7.09 8.44 -7.40
C ASN A 14 -7.45 8.12 -5.94
N MET A 15 -7.04 6.98 -5.43
CA MET A 15 -7.25 6.63 -4.02
C MET A 15 -6.52 7.62 -3.10
N ARG A 16 -5.27 7.97 -3.43
CA ARG A 16 -4.52 8.98 -2.69
C ARG A 16 -5.28 10.30 -2.64
N GLU A 17 -5.76 10.77 -3.79
CA GLU A 17 -6.52 12.03 -3.88
C GLU A 17 -7.79 11.97 -3.06
N ARG A 18 -8.55 10.89 -3.18
CA ARG A 18 -9.80 10.72 -2.43
C ARG A 18 -9.57 10.71 -0.92
N LEU A 19 -8.54 10.02 -0.47
CA LEU A 19 -8.21 9.99 0.96
C LEU A 19 -7.77 11.35 1.47
N ARG A 20 -7.00 12.10 0.68
CA ARG A 20 -6.60 13.47 1.03
C ARG A 20 -7.80 14.40 1.14
N ARG A 21 -8.77 14.28 0.25
CA ARG A 21 -10.02 15.04 0.30
C ARG A 21 -10.82 14.73 1.56
N GLY A 22 -10.71 13.51 2.06
CA GLY A 22 -11.35 13.08 3.30
C GLY A 22 -10.61 13.49 4.57
N GLY A 23 -9.51 14.23 4.45
CA GLY A 23 -8.75 14.71 5.61
C GLY A 23 -7.63 13.78 6.08
N HIS A 24 -7.33 12.72 5.34
CA HIS A 24 -6.25 11.81 5.68
C HIS A 24 -4.91 12.27 5.10
N THR A 25 -3.82 11.93 5.79
CA THR A 25 -2.47 12.18 5.29
C THR A 25 -2.00 10.95 4.52
N VAL A 26 -1.64 11.13 3.27
CA VAL A 26 -1.14 10.04 2.41
C VAL A 26 0.20 10.42 1.83
N VAL A 27 1.22 9.59 2.09
CA VAL A 27 2.54 9.71 1.47
C VAL A 27 2.59 8.71 0.32
N GLY A 28 2.64 9.21 -0.90
CA GLY A 28 2.64 8.37 -2.10
C GLY A 28 4.04 8.14 -2.64
N TYR A 29 4.30 6.92 -3.10
CA TYR A 29 5.54 6.59 -3.80
C TYR A 29 5.25 5.94 -5.15
N ASP A 30 5.95 6.37 -6.18
CA ASP A 30 5.92 5.77 -7.51
C ASP A 30 7.31 5.86 -8.13
N ARG A 31 7.62 4.95 -9.04
CA ARG A 31 8.88 5.02 -9.82
C ARG A 31 8.93 6.29 -10.66
N ASN A 32 7.79 6.77 -11.11
CA ASN A 32 7.70 8.07 -11.77
C ASN A 32 7.77 9.16 -10.72
N GLN A 33 8.93 9.79 -10.61
CA GLN A 33 9.19 10.81 -9.59
C GLN A 33 8.37 12.09 -9.79
N GLU A 34 7.79 12.29 -10.96
CA GLU A 34 6.91 13.45 -11.21
C GLU A 34 5.64 13.39 -10.39
N ILE A 35 5.18 12.19 -10.03
CA ILE A 35 3.94 12.00 -9.26
C ILE A 35 4.19 11.47 -7.84
N SER A 36 5.44 11.19 -7.50
CA SER A 36 5.82 10.60 -6.21
C SER A 36 6.08 11.68 -5.17
N ASP A 37 5.62 11.46 -3.93
CA ASP A 37 5.93 12.32 -2.79
C ASP A 37 7.26 11.96 -2.13
N ALA A 38 7.82 10.80 -2.45
CA ALA A 38 9.04 10.27 -1.85
C ALA A 38 10.02 9.82 -2.95
N THR A 39 11.31 9.85 -2.63
CA THR A 39 12.37 9.48 -3.59
C THR A 39 12.55 7.97 -3.69
N ASP A 40 12.34 7.26 -2.60
CA ASP A 40 12.40 5.80 -2.53
C ASP A 40 11.49 5.30 -1.40
N LEU A 41 11.46 3.97 -1.20
CA LEU A 41 10.63 3.39 -0.15
C LEU A 41 11.11 3.75 1.26
N ALA A 42 12.40 3.85 1.46
CA ALA A 42 12.96 4.25 2.75
C ALA A 42 12.56 5.69 3.11
N ASP A 43 12.61 6.59 2.13
CA ASP A 43 12.16 7.97 2.30
C ASP A 43 10.65 8.03 2.60
N MET A 44 9.86 7.23 1.89
CA MET A 44 8.42 7.12 2.13
C MET A 44 8.11 6.69 3.57
N VAL A 45 8.74 5.62 4.03
CA VAL A 45 8.54 5.11 5.39
C VAL A 45 9.01 6.14 6.42
N GLY A 46 10.12 6.82 6.14
CA GLY A 46 10.66 7.86 7.02
C GLY A 46 9.75 9.07 7.17
N LYS A 47 8.87 9.33 6.21
CA LYS A 47 7.89 10.42 6.28
C LYS A 47 6.65 10.08 7.11
N LEU A 48 6.44 8.81 7.41
CA LEU A 48 5.31 8.38 8.25
C LEU A 48 5.65 8.63 9.71
N GLN A 49 4.76 9.34 10.41
CA GLN A 49 4.99 9.77 11.78
C GLN A 49 4.28 8.90 12.83
N GLN A 50 3.28 8.15 12.42
CA GLN A 50 2.57 7.25 13.35
C GLN A 50 3.49 6.11 13.80
N SER A 51 3.35 5.68 15.05
CA SER A 51 4.11 4.55 15.59
C SER A 51 3.79 3.24 14.88
N ARG A 52 2.51 3.02 14.56
CA ARG A 52 2.07 1.89 13.72
C ARG A 52 1.92 2.41 12.29
N LYS A 53 2.77 1.92 11.41
CA LYS A 53 2.76 2.36 10.00
C LYS A 53 1.83 1.49 9.18
N VAL A 54 1.09 2.11 8.29
CA VAL A 54 0.18 1.44 7.35
C VAL A 54 0.66 1.72 5.94
N VAL A 55 0.94 0.68 5.18
CA VAL A 55 1.41 0.78 3.80
C VAL A 55 0.44 0.05 2.88
N TRP A 56 -0.11 0.77 1.92
CA TRP A 56 -1.03 0.24 0.92
C TRP A 56 -0.29 0.07 -0.40
N VAL A 57 -0.32 -1.14 -0.96
CA VAL A 57 0.43 -1.49 -2.17
C VAL A 57 -0.53 -1.62 -3.35
N MET A 58 -0.32 -0.80 -4.39
CA MET A 58 -1.14 -0.76 -5.60
C MET A 58 -0.29 -0.93 -6.87
N VAL A 59 0.70 -1.81 -6.83
CA VAL A 59 1.58 -2.07 -7.97
C VAL A 59 1.11 -3.30 -8.74
N PRO A 60 1.54 -3.47 -10.01
CA PRO A 60 1.26 -4.69 -10.76
C PRO A 60 1.80 -5.93 -10.05
N GLU A 61 1.14 -7.07 -10.25
CA GLU A 61 1.51 -8.35 -9.63
C GLU A 61 3.02 -8.63 -9.73
N LYS A 62 3.62 -8.34 -10.88
CA LYS A 62 5.05 -8.57 -11.12
C LYS A 62 5.96 -7.80 -10.16
N ALA A 63 5.50 -6.68 -9.65
CA ALA A 63 6.30 -5.82 -8.78
C ALA A 63 6.06 -6.08 -7.29
N VAL A 64 5.03 -6.82 -6.94
CA VAL A 64 4.64 -7.02 -5.54
C VAL A 64 5.76 -7.69 -4.74
N ASP A 65 6.33 -8.78 -5.25
CA ASP A 65 7.40 -9.51 -4.56
C ASP A 65 8.59 -8.61 -4.20
N SER A 66 9.06 -7.81 -5.16
CA SER A 66 10.19 -6.92 -4.91
C SER A 66 9.84 -5.79 -3.94
N VAL A 67 8.63 -5.26 -4.02
CA VAL A 67 8.15 -4.22 -3.10
C VAL A 67 8.09 -4.77 -1.68
N ILE A 68 7.51 -5.94 -1.48
CA ILE A 68 7.43 -6.57 -0.16
C ILE A 68 8.83 -6.84 0.40
N ALA A 69 9.74 -7.35 -0.43
CA ALA A 69 11.12 -7.60 -0.02
C ALA A 69 11.84 -6.32 0.43
N GLU A 70 11.60 -5.20 -0.25
CA GLU A 70 12.18 -3.91 0.13
C GLU A 70 11.54 -3.32 1.38
N LEU A 71 10.24 -3.54 1.57
CA LEU A 71 9.53 -3.01 2.74
C LEU A 71 9.88 -3.71 4.04
N LYS A 72 10.11 -5.02 3.98
CA LYS A 72 10.31 -5.84 5.17
C LYS A 72 11.37 -5.27 6.13
N PRO A 73 12.58 -4.89 5.67
CA PRO A 73 13.58 -4.33 6.58
C PRO A 73 13.29 -2.90 7.04
N LEU A 74 12.35 -2.21 6.38
CA LEU A 74 11.98 -0.83 6.70
C LEU A 74 10.86 -0.73 7.74
N LEU A 75 10.11 -1.81 7.93
CA LEU A 75 8.96 -1.85 8.83
C LEU A 75 9.31 -2.58 10.13
N SER A 76 8.47 -2.38 11.13
CA SER A 76 8.64 -2.94 12.47
C SER A 76 7.43 -3.77 12.89
N ALA A 77 7.59 -4.56 13.95
CA ALA A 77 6.47 -5.31 14.52
C ALA A 77 5.31 -4.38 14.84
N GLY A 78 4.12 -4.79 14.47
CA GLY A 78 2.90 -4.00 14.63
C GLY A 78 2.51 -3.17 13.42
N ASP A 79 3.40 -3.02 12.42
CA ASP A 79 3.07 -2.33 11.18
C ASP A 79 2.17 -3.21 10.30
N ILE A 80 1.48 -2.57 9.38
CA ILE A 80 0.47 -3.23 8.52
C ILE A 80 0.79 -2.95 7.06
N VAL A 81 0.79 -4.01 6.25
CA VAL A 81 0.90 -3.91 4.79
C VAL A 81 -0.38 -4.44 4.18
N ILE A 82 -0.97 -3.68 3.28
CA ILE A 82 -2.19 -4.05 2.57
C ILE A 82 -1.87 -4.14 1.08
N ASP A 83 -2.09 -5.32 0.49
CA ASP A 83 -1.97 -5.50 -0.95
C ASP A 83 -3.33 -5.23 -1.58
N GLY A 84 -3.47 -4.06 -2.21
CA GLY A 84 -4.67 -3.67 -2.94
C GLY A 84 -4.55 -3.91 -4.44
N GLY A 85 -3.44 -4.47 -4.89
CA GLY A 85 -3.22 -4.83 -6.29
C GLY A 85 -3.91 -6.14 -6.66
N ASN A 86 -3.69 -6.57 -7.89
CA ASN A 86 -4.34 -7.75 -8.46
C ASN A 86 -3.45 -9.00 -8.32
N SER A 87 -3.01 -9.30 -7.10
CA SER A 87 -2.13 -10.44 -6.82
C SER A 87 -2.90 -11.74 -6.68
N LYS A 88 -2.25 -12.86 -6.97
CA LYS A 88 -2.82 -14.18 -6.71
C LYS A 88 -2.82 -14.43 -5.20
N TRP A 89 -3.91 -15.03 -4.70
CA TRP A 89 -4.05 -15.31 -3.26
C TRP A 89 -2.92 -16.21 -2.71
N THR A 90 -2.35 -17.10 -3.54
CA THR A 90 -1.23 -17.95 -3.14
C THR A 90 0.02 -17.13 -2.82
N HIS A 91 0.26 -16.04 -3.55
CA HIS A 91 1.34 -15.09 -3.28
C HIS A 91 1.06 -14.32 -2.00
N ASP A 92 -0.20 -13.93 -1.77
CA ASP A 92 -0.59 -13.19 -0.58
C ASP A 92 -0.41 -14.03 0.69
N VAL A 93 -0.74 -15.33 0.64
CA VAL A 93 -0.50 -16.25 1.76
C VAL A 93 0.99 -16.33 2.08
N ARG A 94 1.85 -16.46 1.06
CA ARG A 94 3.30 -16.49 1.24
C ARG A 94 3.81 -15.19 1.85
N HIS A 95 3.34 -14.05 1.37
CA HIS A 95 3.74 -12.74 1.91
C HIS A 95 3.29 -12.57 3.36
N ALA A 96 2.09 -13.03 3.69
CA ALA A 96 1.57 -12.99 5.06
C ALA A 96 2.48 -13.79 6.02
N GLU A 97 2.90 -14.98 5.61
CA GLU A 97 3.81 -15.81 6.41
C GLU A 97 5.18 -15.14 6.57
N GLU A 98 5.74 -14.63 5.49
CA GLU A 98 7.04 -13.98 5.47
C GLU A 98 7.07 -12.74 6.38
N LEU A 99 6.09 -11.87 6.26
CA LEU A 99 5.98 -10.65 7.05
C LEU A 99 5.60 -10.96 8.50
N GLY A 100 4.76 -11.97 8.71
CA GLY A 100 4.34 -12.40 10.04
C GLY A 100 5.50 -12.82 10.93
N LYS A 101 6.59 -13.37 10.37
CA LYS A 101 7.80 -13.70 11.10
C LYS A 101 8.46 -12.49 11.74
N SER A 102 8.24 -11.30 11.17
CA SER A 102 8.75 -10.03 11.69
C SER A 102 7.70 -9.26 12.49
N GLY A 103 6.54 -9.86 12.74
CA GLY A 103 5.46 -9.22 13.48
C GLY A 103 4.66 -8.20 12.66
N ILE A 104 4.81 -8.21 11.33
CA ILE A 104 4.11 -7.32 10.42
C ILE A 104 2.83 -8.03 9.94
N THR A 105 1.70 -7.34 10.05
CA THR A 105 0.41 -7.85 9.56
C THR A 105 0.29 -7.60 8.06
N PHE A 106 -0.09 -8.61 7.32
CA PHE A 106 -0.34 -8.50 5.89
C PHE A 106 -1.81 -8.80 5.60
N LEU A 107 -2.46 -7.91 4.85
CA LEU A 107 -3.85 -8.07 4.42
C LEU A 107 -3.91 -7.98 2.91
N ASP A 108 -4.78 -8.75 2.28
CA ASP A 108 -5.12 -8.53 0.88
C ASP A 108 -6.46 -7.82 0.80
N CYS A 109 -6.60 -6.96 -0.21
CA CYS A 109 -7.80 -6.17 -0.38
C CYS A 109 -8.12 -6.04 -1.87
N GLY A 110 -9.21 -6.64 -2.31
CA GLY A 110 -9.72 -6.43 -3.65
C GLY A 110 -10.31 -5.03 -3.75
N VAL A 111 -9.91 -4.28 -4.77
CA VAL A 111 -10.36 -2.91 -4.99
C VAL A 111 -11.12 -2.83 -6.31
N SER A 112 -12.33 -2.32 -6.30
CA SER A 112 -13.13 -2.06 -7.49
C SER A 112 -13.61 -0.61 -7.51
N GLY A 113 -13.91 -0.08 -8.69
CA GLY A 113 -14.32 1.30 -8.88
C GLY A 113 -13.63 1.95 -10.08
N GLY A 114 -12.48 1.44 -10.47
CA GLY A 114 -11.76 1.91 -11.65
C GLY A 114 -11.60 3.42 -11.71
N ILE A 115 -11.80 4.00 -12.88
CA ILE A 115 -11.67 5.46 -13.08
C ILE A 115 -12.76 6.28 -12.38
N TRP A 116 -13.87 5.65 -12.00
CA TRP A 116 -14.98 6.33 -11.32
C TRP A 116 -14.81 6.37 -9.81
N GLY A 117 -13.82 5.64 -9.27
CA GLY A 117 -13.60 5.55 -7.83
C GLY A 117 -13.28 6.87 -7.15
N LEU A 118 -12.63 7.79 -7.87
CA LEU A 118 -12.27 9.09 -7.31
C LEU A 118 -13.53 9.85 -6.82
N ASP A 119 -14.59 9.86 -7.61
CA ASP A 119 -15.82 10.58 -7.30
C ASP A 119 -16.84 9.74 -6.56
N ASN A 120 -16.95 8.45 -6.91
CA ASN A 120 -18.01 7.56 -6.42
C ASN A 120 -17.57 6.62 -5.29
N GLY A 121 -16.27 6.56 -5.02
CA GLY A 121 -15.73 5.64 -4.02
C GLY A 121 -15.35 4.29 -4.61
N TYR A 122 -14.71 3.47 -3.78
CA TYR A 122 -14.21 2.15 -4.16
C TYR A 122 -14.90 1.07 -3.37
N GLY A 123 -15.22 -0.04 -4.05
CA GLY A 123 -15.63 -1.27 -3.38
C GLY A 123 -14.38 -2.02 -2.90
N LEU A 124 -14.39 -2.50 -1.67
CA LEU A 124 -13.26 -3.21 -1.08
C LEU A 124 -13.68 -4.60 -0.59
N MET A 125 -12.84 -5.59 -0.87
CA MET A 125 -12.98 -6.95 -0.35
C MET A 125 -11.69 -7.29 0.38
N VAL A 126 -11.75 -7.41 1.71
CA VAL A 126 -10.57 -7.59 2.55
C VAL A 126 -10.45 -9.03 3.02
N GLY A 127 -9.29 -9.63 2.82
CA GLY A 127 -8.91 -10.92 3.37
C GLY A 127 -7.62 -10.79 4.17
N GLY A 128 -7.45 -11.65 5.16
CA GLY A 128 -6.25 -11.65 5.98
C GLY A 128 -6.34 -12.65 7.10
N THR A 129 -5.28 -12.71 7.90
CA THR A 129 -5.20 -13.57 9.08
C THR A 129 -5.53 -12.84 10.35
#